data_02f09bc300add59dc81173c2be67a365
#
_entry.id   02f09bc300add59dc81173c2be67a365
#
_cell.length_a   1.000
_cell.length_b   1.000
_cell.length_c   1.000
_cell.angle_alpha   90.00
_cell.angle_beta   90.00
_cell.angle_gamma   90.00
#
_symmetry.space_group_name_H-M   'P 1'
#
loop_
_entity.id
_entity.type
_entity.pdbx_description
1 polymer ?
#
loop_
_entity_poly.entity_id
_entity_poly.type
_entity_poly.pdbx_seq_one_letter_code
_entity_poly.pdbx_strand_id
1 'polypeptide(L)' 'MQYADTARMPFYEAMQSLVGKNVAIQTGLNVKQGLLVAVFPDLVVLEVCHVPFYYRVEEITWVTPLTEHV' A
#
# COMPACT_ATOMS: atom_id res chain seq x y z
N MET A 1 -18.11 -9.26 15.68
CA MET A 1 -17.15 -10.20 15.35
C MET A 1 -15.81 -9.58 15.07
N GLN A 2 -14.82 -10.16 15.63
CA GLN A 2 -13.52 -9.59 15.53
C GLN A 2 -12.73 -10.02 14.33
N TYR A 3 -13.24 -10.98 13.61
CA TYR A 3 -12.47 -11.56 12.54
C TYR A 3 -12.08 -10.57 11.48
N ALA A 4 -13.01 -9.73 11.05
CA ALA A 4 -12.69 -8.78 9.99
C ALA A 4 -11.64 -7.79 10.44
N ASP A 5 -11.78 -7.30 11.66
CA ASP A 5 -10.82 -6.34 12.17
C ASP A 5 -9.47 -7.00 12.36
N THR A 6 -9.45 -8.21 12.87
CA THR A 6 -8.20 -8.91 13.06
C THR A 6 -7.49 -9.14 11.74
N ALA A 7 -8.26 -9.46 10.69
CA ALA A 7 -7.66 -9.70 9.39
C ALA A 7 -7.06 -8.43 8.81
N ARG A 8 -7.67 -7.27 9.10
CA ARG A 8 -7.18 -6.03 8.56
C ARG A 8 -5.93 -5.52 9.25
N MET A 9 -5.81 -5.81 10.54
CA MET A 9 -4.68 -5.29 11.28
C MET A 9 -3.34 -5.77 10.72
N PRO A 10 -3.17 -7.05 10.39
CA PRO A 10 -1.91 -7.47 9.80
C PRO A 10 -1.60 -6.77 8.50
N PHE A 11 -2.60 -6.52 7.67
CA PHE A 11 -2.36 -5.82 6.42
C PHE A 11 -1.93 -4.39 6.68
N TYR A 12 -2.62 -3.71 7.58
CA TYR A 12 -2.29 -2.33 7.91
C TYR A 12 -0.88 -2.24 8.48
N GLU A 13 -0.53 -3.15 9.37
CA GLU A 13 0.79 -3.13 9.97
C GLU A 13 1.87 -3.41 8.94
N ALA A 14 1.61 -4.34 8.03
CA ALA A 14 2.56 -4.61 6.97
C ALA A 14 2.76 -3.39 6.10
N MET A 15 1.67 -2.70 5.78
CA MET A 15 1.78 -1.50 4.98
C MET A 15 2.55 -0.41 5.70
N GLN A 16 2.33 -0.27 7.01
CA GLN A 16 3.06 0.73 7.78
C GLN A 16 4.56 0.50 7.71
N SER A 17 4.97 -0.75 7.71
CA SER A 17 6.40 -1.05 7.67
C SER A 17 7.01 -0.71 6.32
N LEU A 18 6.21 -0.48 5.31
CA LEU A 18 6.69 -0.14 3.98
C LEU A 18 6.72 1.35 3.71
N VAL A 19 6.25 2.17 4.63
CA VAL A 19 6.26 3.61 4.45
C VAL A 19 7.70 4.07 4.27
N GLY A 20 7.91 4.91 3.26
CA GLY A 20 9.24 5.38 2.92
C GLY A 20 9.96 4.52 1.91
N LYS A 21 9.34 3.43 1.48
CA LYS A 21 9.95 2.53 0.52
C LYS A 21 9.20 2.54 -0.78
N ASN A 22 9.89 2.14 -1.84
CA ASN A 22 9.23 1.99 -3.12
C ASN A 22 8.48 0.68 -3.15
N VAL A 23 7.25 0.72 -3.62
CA VAL A 23 6.38 -0.45 -3.64
C VAL A 23 5.65 -0.51 -4.96
N ALA A 24 5.08 -1.67 -5.25
CA ALA A 24 4.13 -1.84 -6.33
C ALA A 24 2.78 -2.20 -5.71
N ILE A 25 1.73 -1.59 -6.22
CA ILE A 25 0.37 -1.79 -5.73
C ILE A 25 -0.50 -2.17 -6.92
N GLN A 26 -1.32 -3.19 -6.75
CA GLN A 26 -2.29 -3.55 -7.77
C GLN A 26 -3.68 -3.18 -7.29
N THR A 27 -4.41 -2.47 -8.14
CA THR A 27 -5.83 -2.17 -7.93
C THR A 27 -6.55 -2.56 -9.20
N GLY A 28 -7.49 -3.49 -9.10
CA GLY A 28 -8.16 -4.00 -10.29
C GLY A 28 -7.14 -4.64 -11.21
N LEU A 29 -7.08 -4.15 -12.45
CA LEU A 29 -6.13 -4.67 -13.42
C LEU A 29 -4.88 -3.81 -13.55
N ASN A 30 -4.76 -2.76 -12.75
CA ASN A 30 -3.66 -1.82 -12.89
C ASN A 30 -2.63 -2.05 -11.81
N VAL A 31 -1.37 -1.90 -12.18
CA VAL A 31 -0.26 -1.96 -11.23
C VAL A 31 0.47 -0.64 -11.29
N LYS A 32 0.71 -0.06 -10.13
CA LYS A 32 1.40 1.20 -10.03
C LYS A 32 2.59 1.06 -9.11
N GLN A 33 3.69 1.65 -9.48
CA GLN A 33 4.91 1.62 -8.68
C GLN A 33 5.22 3.03 -8.22
N GLY A 34 5.63 3.15 -6.98
CA GLY A 34 5.98 4.45 -6.46
C GLY A 34 6.43 4.39 -5.03
N LEU A 35 6.62 5.56 -4.45
CA LEU A 35 7.04 5.70 -3.07
C LEU A 35 5.82 5.68 -2.17
N LEU A 36 5.82 4.79 -1.19
CA LEU A 36 4.71 4.74 -0.24
C LEU A 36 4.95 5.83 0.79
N VAL A 37 4.09 6.85 0.76
CA VAL A 37 4.30 8.04 1.57
C VAL A 37 3.60 7.93 2.91
N ALA A 38 2.39 7.40 2.91
CA ALA A 38 1.60 7.35 4.14
C ALA A 38 0.57 6.25 4.03
N VAL A 39 0.23 5.68 5.18
CA VAL A 39 -0.78 4.63 5.27
C VAL A 39 -1.70 4.96 6.43
N PHE A 40 -2.99 4.99 6.14
CA PHE A 40 -4.03 5.16 7.14
C PHE A 40 -4.91 3.92 7.11
N PRO A 41 -5.75 3.73 8.12
CA PRO A 41 -6.56 2.50 8.14
C PRO A 41 -7.41 2.29 6.90
N ASP A 42 -7.84 3.37 6.23
CA ASP A 42 -8.72 3.24 5.08
C ASP A 42 -8.13 3.84 3.82
N LEU A 43 -6.91 4.37 3.86
CA LEU A 43 -6.36 5.12 2.74
C LEU A 43 -4.86 4.92 2.66
N VAL A 44 -4.36 4.81 1.45
CA VAL A 44 -2.93 4.69 1.20
C VAL A 44 -2.53 5.77 0.22
N VAL A 45 -1.40 6.41 0.49
CA VAL A 45 -0.89 7.46 -0.39
C VAL A 45 0.39 6.98 -1.04
N LEU A 46 0.37 6.91 -2.36
CA LEU A 46 1.51 6.50 -3.16
C LEU A 46 1.95 7.68 -4.01
N GLU A 47 3.23 7.98 -3.99
CA GLU A 47 3.75 9.08 -4.78
C GLU A 47 4.45 8.53 -6.01
N VAL A 48 3.97 8.96 -7.18
CA VAL A 48 4.52 8.52 -8.45
C VAL A 48 4.99 9.75 -9.18
N CYS A 49 6.30 9.86 -9.42
CA CYS A 49 6.87 11.01 -10.10
C CYS A 49 6.45 12.32 -9.43
N HIS A 50 6.51 12.34 -8.11
CA HIS A 50 6.17 13.51 -7.29
C HIS A 50 4.70 13.87 -7.35
N VAL A 51 3.83 12.94 -7.81
CA VAL A 51 2.40 13.17 -7.83
C VAL A 51 1.77 12.17 -6.87
N PRO A 52 0.97 12.63 -5.90
CA PRO A 52 0.37 11.69 -4.96
C PRO A 52 -0.86 11.02 -5.58
N PHE A 53 -0.96 9.73 -5.33
CA PHE A 53 -2.12 8.94 -5.71
C PHE A 53 -2.72 8.39 -4.44
N TYR A 54 -4.02 8.55 -4.30
CA TYR A 54 -4.74 8.14 -3.10
C TYR A 54 -5.57 6.92 -3.41
N TYR A 55 -5.32 5.84 -2.68
CA TYR A 55 -6.02 4.57 -2.91
C TYR A 55 -6.79 4.21 -1.66
N ARG A 56 -8.02 3.75 -1.86
CA ARG A 56 -8.78 3.20 -0.75
C ARG A 56 -8.25 1.80 -0.50
N VAL A 57 -8.02 1.50 0.77
CA VAL A 57 -7.42 0.22 1.13
C VAL A 57 -8.21 -0.95 0.57
N GLU A 58 -9.53 -0.83 0.56
CA GLU A 58 -10.37 -1.94 0.11
C GLU A 58 -10.23 -2.22 -1.37
N GLU A 59 -9.64 -1.29 -2.15
CA GLU A 59 -9.46 -1.51 -3.57
C GLU A 59 -8.11 -2.12 -3.90
N ILE A 60 -7.26 -2.31 -2.92
CA ILE A 60 -5.92 -2.81 -3.16
C ILE A 60 -5.94 -4.33 -3.12
N THR A 61 -5.48 -4.94 -4.22
CA THR A 61 -5.42 -6.38 -4.31
C THR A 61 -4.17 -6.91 -3.61
N TRP A 62 -3.03 -6.29 -3.89
CA TRP A 62 -1.79 -6.68 -3.22
C TRP A 62 -0.81 -5.53 -3.29
N VAL A 63 0.16 -5.58 -2.40
CA VAL A 63 1.26 -4.63 -2.34
C VAL A 63 2.53 -5.42 -2.15
N THR A 64 3.58 -5.01 -2.83
CA THR A 64 4.87 -5.66 -2.64
C THR A 64 5.96 -4.60 -2.61
N PRO A 65 6.93 -4.74 -1.72
CA PRO A 65 8.08 -3.84 -1.78
C PRO A 65 8.91 -4.16 -3.00
N LEU A 66 9.50 -3.12 -3.58
CA LEU A 66 10.39 -3.30 -4.71
C LEU A 66 11.79 -3.45 -4.17
N THR A 67 12.40 -4.57 -4.52
CA THR A 67 13.72 -4.84 -4.02
C THR A 67 14.73 -4.22 -4.96
N GLU A 68 15.67 -3.49 -4.37
CA GLU A 68 16.73 -2.99 -5.17
C GLU A 68 17.84 -3.97 -5.16
N HIS A 69 18.24 -4.32 -6.33
CA HIS A 69 19.32 -5.22 -6.46
C HIS A 69 20.56 -4.48 -6.66
N VAL A 70 21.53 -4.84 -5.94
CA VAL A 70 22.80 -4.20 -6.11
C VAL A 70 23.81 -5.17 -6.59
#